data_e1d128695aa2752d0a49dc019f03acc6
#
_entry.id   e1d128695aa2752d0a49dc019f03acc6
#
_cell.length_a   1.000
_cell.length_b   1.000
_cell.length_c   1.000
_cell.angle_alpha   90.00
_cell.angle_beta   90.00
_cell.angle_gamma   90.00
#
_symmetry.space_group_name_H-M   'P 1'
#
loop_
_entity.id
_entity.type
_entity.pdbx_description
1 polymer ?
#
loop_
_entity_poly.entity_id
_entity_poly.type
_entity_poly.pdbx_seq_one_letter_code
_entity_poly.pdbx_strand_id
1 'polypeptide(L)'
;MPDALDSEGLREVLAYYDSWLTFNQRFLRVPGVQAAVYAEGAIAFSAAYGSADVDNNVPLTERHLFRIASHSKTFTATAVLQLVEQGKLRLDDKAAQHVTEIVGTPLGERTVRELLAHAAGVTRDSLDADFWQLDTSFPDRDQLLAVLREESSAVLPENERFKYSNIGYGLLGLVVEAAAGTTYNSYVQTTIVDKLGLTGLGPELDPARSGEYAAGYSALSYADQRVPIEHVDTRALASATGFFGTARDLATYFSAHLPGDDRLLSDTSKREMQHPLWQTTDKDWPRYGLGLQIAKVGERRLFGHGGGYPGHITRSLVDGSAGIAVSVLTNAIDGPAQQLAEGFFKLLDLAQSKDRPADAADLSRFTGRYANLWGVSDIVQLGGRLYALDPTGGDPADSPSALEADGDTLLVTEDFSGAYGQRYQFTFDAEGRPERVRIAMGLSVQPIDRFTLPDRVRVR
;
A
#
# COMPACT_ATOMS: atom_id res chain seq x y z
N MET A 1 -16.72 -3.48 19.59
CA MET A 1 -15.75 -2.84 18.65
C MET A 1 -14.85 -2.04 19.55
N PRO A 2 -13.53 -2.03 19.37
CA PRO A 2 -12.71 -1.08 20.10
C PRO A 2 -13.22 0.33 19.74
N ASP A 3 -13.33 1.19 20.76
CA ASP A 3 -13.75 2.56 20.55
C ASP A 3 -12.83 3.23 19.53
N ALA A 4 -13.40 4.12 18.70
CA ALA A 4 -12.60 4.89 17.75
C ALA A 4 -11.48 5.60 18.49
N LEU A 5 -10.23 5.51 17.97
CA LEU A 5 -9.12 6.27 18.53
C LEU A 5 -9.51 7.76 18.47
N ASP A 6 -9.28 8.49 19.56
CA ASP A 6 -9.49 9.93 19.55
C ASP A 6 -8.46 10.62 18.63
N SER A 7 -8.75 11.84 18.22
CA SER A 7 -7.88 12.61 17.32
C SER A 7 -6.47 12.83 17.88
N GLU A 8 -6.27 12.71 19.18
CA GLU A 8 -4.96 12.81 19.83
C GLU A 8 -4.17 11.51 19.67
N GLY A 9 -4.82 10.37 19.91
CA GLY A 9 -4.19 9.06 19.70
C GLY A 9 -3.84 8.83 18.22
N LEU A 10 -4.69 9.28 17.29
CA LEU A 10 -4.34 9.23 15.87
C LEU A 10 -3.09 10.08 15.56
N ARG A 11 -2.96 11.28 16.17
CA ARG A 11 -1.76 12.12 15.99
C ARG A 11 -0.49 11.44 16.53
N GLU A 12 -0.58 10.76 17.69
CA GLU A 12 0.54 9.98 18.24
C GLU A 12 0.97 8.87 17.27
N VAL A 13 -0.01 8.12 16.71
CA VAL A 13 0.26 7.06 15.71
C VAL A 13 0.91 7.63 14.46
N LEU A 14 0.36 8.72 13.91
CA LEU A 14 0.89 9.34 12.70
C LEU A 14 2.30 9.91 12.90
N ALA A 15 2.59 10.51 14.06
CA ALA A 15 3.91 11.04 14.39
C ALA A 15 4.97 9.91 14.46
N TYR A 16 4.61 8.79 15.08
CA TYR A 16 5.55 7.65 15.10
C TYR A 16 5.66 6.96 13.74
N TYR A 17 4.56 6.83 13.01
CA TYR A 17 4.58 6.26 11.66
C TYR A 17 5.53 7.04 10.73
N ASP A 18 5.51 8.38 10.79
CA ASP A 18 6.46 9.26 10.07
C ASP A 18 7.92 8.93 10.41
N SER A 19 8.24 8.85 11.70
CA SER A 19 9.58 8.49 12.19
C SER A 19 10.01 7.08 11.77
N TRP A 20 9.08 6.12 11.80
CA TRP A 20 9.32 4.73 11.40
C TRP A 20 9.54 4.60 9.90
N LEU A 21 8.74 5.29 9.06
CA LEU A 21 8.94 5.35 7.62
C LEU A 21 10.29 5.98 7.24
N THR A 22 10.64 7.11 7.88
CA THR A 22 11.94 7.78 7.68
C THR A 22 13.10 6.84 7.97
N PHE A 23 13.01 6.08 9.04
CA PHE A 23 14.03 5.11 9.41
C PHE A 23 14.10 3.96 8.40
N ASN A 24 12.97 3.33 8.09
CA ASN A 24 12.93 2.15 7.26
C ASN A 24 13.29 2.43 5.80
N GLN A 25 13.00 3.62 5.26
CA GLN A 25 13.45 4.01 3.93
C GLN A 25 14.98 3.86 3.80
N ARG A 26 15.75 4.32 4.82
CA ARG A 26 17.21 4.20 4.84
C ARG A 26 17.70 2.80 5.26
N PHE A 27 17.08 2.22 6.30
CA PHE A 27 17.47 0.93 6.85
C PHE A 27 17.32 -0.20 5.81
N LEU A 28 16.23 -0.18 5.06
CA LEU A 28 15.95 -1.15 4.00
C LEU A 28 16.53 -0.74 2.63
N ARG A 29 17.26 0.38 2.57
CA ARG A 29 17.92 0.90 1.35
C ARG A 29 16.94 1.07 0.19
N VAL A 30 15.71 1.52 0.47
CA VAL A 30 14.72 1.84 -0.56
C VAL A 30 15.06 3.22 -1.13
N PRO A 31 15.14 3.41 -2.46
CA PRO A 31 15.47 4.73 -3.02
C PRO A 31 14.48 5.80 -2.57
N GLY A 32 13.18 5.55 -2.71
CA GLY A 32 12.13 6.46 -2.30
C GLY A 32 10.88 5.76 -1.79
N VAL A 33 10.21 6.39 -0.85
CA VAL A 33 8.92 5.96 -0.28
C VAL A 33 7.98 7.16 -0.26
N GLN A 34 6.79 7.02 -0.82
CA GLN A 34 5.66 7.92 -0.59
C GLN A 34 4.60 7.22 0.26
N ALA A 35 4.03 7.91 1.24
CA ALA A 35 2.94 7.36 2.05
C ALA A 35 1.87 8.42 2.31
N ALA A 36 0.60 7.98 2.35
CA ALA A 36 -0.52 8.83 2.73
C ALA A 36 -1.55 8.03 3.53
N VAL A 37 -2.19 8.70 4.48
CA VAL A 37 -3.28 8.18 5.30
C VAL A 37 -4.47 9.13 5.18
N TYR A 38 -5.59 8.59 4.75
CA TYR A 38 -6.90 9.24 4.85
C TYR A 38 -7.59 8.75 6.12
N ALA A 39 -8.01 9.68 6.95
CA ALA A 39 -8.75 9.41 8.17
C ALA A 39 -9.59 10.64 8.53
N GLU A 40 -10.63 10.50 9.34
CA GLU A 40 -11.50 11.62 9.82
C GLU A 40 -12.02 12.51 8.68
N GLY A 41 -12.28 11.95 7.52
CA GLY A 41 -12.85 12.68 6.37
C GLY A 41 -11.85 13.46 5.52
N ALA A 42 -10.54 13.36 5.79
CA ALA A 42 -9.50 14.09 5.07
C ALA A 42 -8.19 13.30 4.95
N ILE A 43 -7.23 13.83 4.19
CA ILE A 43 -5.85 13.35 4.25
C ILE A 43 -5.24 13.84 5.57
N ALA A 44 -5.09 12.91 6.52
CA ALA A 44 -4.51 13.17 7.84
C ALA A 44 -2.97 13.13 7.83
N PHE A 45 -2.38 12.43 6.84
CA PHE A 45 -0.94 12.31 6.68
C PHE A 45 -0.57 12.16 5.21
N SER A 46 0.50 12.83 4.78
CA SER A 46 1.11 12.66 3.47
C SER A 46 2.58 13.04 3.56
N ALA A 47 3.47 12.14 3.12
CA ALA A 47 4.91 12.35 3.20
C ALA A 47 5.68 11.60 2.10
N ALA A 48 6.91 12.04 1.85
CA ALA A 48 7.84 11.43 0.90
C ALA A 48 9.26 11.42 1.45
N TYR A 49 9.96 10.32 1.28
CA TYR A 49 11.30 10.08 1.83
C TYR A 49 12.24 9.55 0.77
N GLY A 50 13.51 9.95 0.83
CA GLY A 50 14.55 9.49 -0.09
C GLY A 50 14.55 10.22 -1.43
N SER A 51 14.82 9.49 -2.52
CA SER A 51 15.10 10.05 -3.84
C SER A 51 14.07 9.60 -4.89
N ALA A 52 13.64 10.55 -5.72
CA ALA A 52 12.91 10.28 -6.96
C ALA A 52 13.87 9.78 -8.04
N ASP A 53 15.09 10.32 -8.07
CA ASP A 53 16.14 9.91 -8.99
C ASP A 53 17.47 9.94 -8.22
N VAL A 54 18.05 8.76 -7.99
CA VAL A 54 19.28 8.58 -7.24
C VAL A 54 20.49 9.11 -8.03
N ASP A 55 20.51 8.85 -9.34
CA ASP A 55 21.65 9.19 -10.21
C ASP A 55 21.80 10.70 -10.36
N ASN A 56 20.68 11.42 -10.42
CA ASN A 56 20.63 12.88 -10.55
C ASN A 56 20.45 13.59 -9.20
N ASN A 57 20.45 12.86 -8.07
CA ASN A 57 20.23 13.41 -6.72
C ASN A 57 18.93 14.23 -6.58
N VAL A 58 17.86 13.81 -7.25
CA VAL A 58 16.55 14.45 -7.14
C VAL A 58 15.83 13.93 -5.91
N PRO A 59 15.54 14.76 -4.89
CA PRO A 59 14.80 14.33 -3.71
C PRO A 59 13.35 13.96 -4.09
N LEU A 60 12.82 12.91 -3.48
CA LEU A 60 11.42 12.54 -3.66
C LEU A 60 10.51 13.57 -2.97
N THR A 61 9.41 13.89 -3.62
CA THR A 61 8.33 14.74 -3.07
C THR A 61 6.99 14.03 -3.19
N GLU A 62 5.99 14.54 -2.49
CA GLU A 62 4.61 14.03 -2.56
C GLU A 62 3.94 14.21 -3.94
N ARG A 63 4.56 14.96 -4.86
CA ARG A 63 4.05 15.22 -6.20
C ARG A 63 4.59 14.26 -7.26
N HIS A 64 5.67 13.53 -6.95
CA HIS A 64 6.22 12.56 -7.90
C HIS A 64 5.23 11.42 -8.15
N LEU A 65 5.15 11.02 -9.41
CA LEU A 65 4.25 9.99 -9.89
C LEU A 65 4.94 8.63 -9.86
N PHE A 66 4.19 7.62 -9.46
CA PHE A 66 4.64 6.23 -9.46
C PHE A 66 3.78 5.41 -10.40
N ARG A 67 4.35 4.41 -11.08
CA ARG A 67 3.53 3.39 -11.74
C ARG A 67 2.90 2.51 -10.65
N ILE A 68 1.56 2.45 -10.62
CA ILE A 68 0.83 1.76 -9.56
C ILE A 68 0.26 0.41 -10.00
N ALA A 69 0.56 0.02 -11.24
CA ALA A 69 0.31 -1.31 -11.78
C ALA A 69 -1.09 -1.85 -11.47
N SER A 70 -1.16 -2.98 -10.76
CA SER A 70 -2.42 -3.71 -10.53
C SER A 70 -3.46 -2.96 -9.68
N HIS A 71 -3.14 -1.79 -9.11
CA HIS A 71 -4.18 -0.89 -8.63
C HIS A 71 -5.16 -0.51 -9.74
N SER A 72 -4.72 -0.50 -11.02
CA SER A 72 -5.57 -0.30 -12.21
C SER A 72 -6.82 -1.15 -12.19
N LYS A 73 -6.73 -2.37 -11.65
CA LYS A 73 -7.87 -3.31 -11.58
C LYS A 73 -9.00 -2.78 -10.71
N THR A 74 -8.68 -2.01 -9.68
CA THR A 74 -9.72 -1.41 -8.83
C THR A 74 -10.49 -0.34 -9.58
N PHE A 75 -9.80 0.46 -10.41
CA PHE A 75 -10.43 1.46 -11.28
C PHE A 75 -11.28 0.81 -12.37
N THR A 76 -10.81 -0.29 -12.95
CA THR A 76 -11.57 -1.08 -13.93
C THR A 76 -12.84 -1.65 -13.29
N ALA A 77 -12.75 -2.21 -12.09
CA ALA A 77 -13.91 -2.74 -11.37
C ALA A 77 -14.91 -1.62 -11.01
N THR A 78 -14.41 -0.46 -10.59
CA THR A 78 -15.24 0.73 -10.35
C THR A 78 -15.95 1.17 -11.63
N ALA A 79 -15.24 1.25 -12.76
CA ALA A 79 -15.81 1.62 -14.05
C ALA A 79 -16.91 0.63 -14.50
N VAL A 80 -16.66 -0.67 -14.36
CA VAL A 80 -17.65 -1.71 -14.68
C VAL A 80 -18.90 -1.53 -13.80
N LEU A 81 -18.75 -1.34 -12.48
CA LEU A 81 -19.88 -1.19 -11.58
C LEU A 81 -20.64 0.13 -11.81
N GLN A 82 -19.97 1.22 -12.21
CA GLN A 82 -20.64 2.44 -12.67
C GLN A 82 -21.54 2.18 -13.89
N LEU A 83 -21.05 1.39 -14.87
CA LEU A 83 -21.84 1.01 -16.04
C LEU A 83 -23.00 0.07 -15.68
N VAL A 84 -22.83 -0.79 -14.68
CA VAL A 84 -23.91 -1.63 -14.12
C VAL A 84 -24.97 -0.75 -13.46
N GLU A 85 -24.62 0.21 -12.63
CA GLU A 85 -25.56 1.15 -12.01
C GLU A 85 -26.30 2.00 -13.05
N GLN A 86 -25.67 2.29 -14.19
CA GLN A 86 -26.29 2.99 -15.33
C GLN A 86 -27.18 2.07 -16.19
N GLY A 87 -27.23 0.77 -15.92
CA GLY A 87 -27.99 -0.21 -16.71
C GLY A 87 -27.42 -0.49 -18.09
N LYS A 88 -26.16 -0.10 -18.36
CA LYS A 88 -25.45 -0.33 -19.63
C LYS A 88 -24.72 -1.66 -19.72
N LEU A 89 -24.51 -2.30 -18.57
CA LEU A 89 -23.78 -3.54 -18.40
C LEU A 89 -24.43 -4.36 -17.28
N ARG A 90 -24.33 -5.68 -17.35
CA ARG A 90 -24.70 -6.58 -16.26
C ARG A 90 -23.51 -7.44 -15.89
N LEU A 91 -23.34 -7.76 -14.61
CA LEU A 91 -22.22 -8.61 -14.18
C LEU A 91 -22.29 -10.02 -14.78
N ASP A 92 -23.47 -10.49 -15.13
CA ASP A 92 -23.71 -11.81 -15.73
C ASP A 92 -23.70 -11.79 -17.27
N ASP A 93 -23.46 -10.62 -17.90
CA ASP A 93 -23.26 -10.54 -19.34
C ASP A 93 -22.01 -11.31 -19.73
N LYS A 94 -22.09 -12.06 -20.85
CA LYS A 94 -20.93 -12.69 -21.47
C LYS A 94 -20.07 -11.64 -22.17
N ALA A 95 -18.77 -11.78 -22.12
CA ALA A 95 -17.84 -10.83 -22.73
C ALA A 95 -18.10 -10.63 -24.24
N ALA A 96 -18.47 -11.70 -24.96
CA ALA A 96 -18.81 -11.63 -26.38
C ALA A 96 -20.06 -10.80 -26.71
N GLN A 97 -20.92 -10.48 -25.74
CA GLN A 97 -22.06 -9.58 -25.96
C GLN A 97 -21.61 -8.13 -26.16
N HIS A 98 -20.43 -7.79 -25.67
CA HIS A 98 -19.82 -6.45 -25.76
C HIS A 98 -18.63 -6.42 -26.72
N VAL A 99 -17.80 -7.46 -26.75
CA VAL A 99 -16.61 -7.59 -27.61
C VAL A 99 -16.91 -8.63 -28.69
N THR A 100 -17.49 -8.18 -29.81
CA THR A 100 -17.96 -9.07 -30.87
C THR A 100 -16.85 -9.85 -31.57
N GLU A 101 -15.63 -9.36 -31.49
CA GLU A 101 -14.43 -9.97 -32.07
C GLU A 101 -14.05 -11.31 -31.46
N ILE A 102 -14.60 -11.66 -30.29
CA ILE A 102 -14.37 -12.93 -29.59
C ILE A 102 -15.60 -13.84 -29.52
N VAL A 103 -16.62 -13.55 -30.34
CA VAL A 103 -17.79 -14.44 -30.46
C VAL A 103 -17.36 -15.84 -30.93
N GLY A 104 -17.85 -16.87 -30.28
CA GLY A 104 -17.53 -18.27 -30.58
C GLY A 104 -16.22 -18.77 -29.99
N THR A 105 -15.50 -17.94 -29.21
CA THR A 105 -14.31 -18.37 -28.47
C THR A 105 -14.64 -18.76 -27.03
N PRO A 106 -13.82 -19.59 -26.37
CA PRO A 106 -14.05 -19.93 -24.95
C PRO A 106 -14.10 -18.70 -24.04
N LEU A 107 -13.27 -17.67 -24.28
CA LEU A 107 -13.24 -16.45 -23.48
C LEU A 107 -14.44 -15.54 -23.75
N GLY A 108 -15.07 -15.63 -24.91
CA GLY A 108 -16.32 -14.93 -25.22
C GLY A 108 -17.49 -15.37 -24.35
N GLU A 109 -17.49 -16.60 -23.86
CA GLU A 109 -18.52 -17.16 -22.99
C GLU A 109 -18.35 -16.79 -21.50
N ARG A 110 -17.19 -16.22 -21.11
CA ARG A 110 -16.91 -15.78 -19.74
C ARG A 110 -17.74 -14.56 -19.38
N THR A 111 -18.27 -14.54 -18.16
CA THR A 111 -19.04 -13.40 -17.66
C THR A 111 -18.13 -12.28 -17.14
N VAL A 112 -18.65 -11.06 -17.12
CA VAL A 112 -18.00 -9.90 -16.55
C VAL A 112 -17.63 -10.13 -15.08
N ARG A 113 -18.53 -10.79 -14.30
CA ARG A 113 -18.28 -11.18 -12.90
C ARG A 113 -17.07 -12.11 -12.76
N GLU A 114 -17.01 -13.14 -13.59
CA GLU A 114 -15.89 -14.10 -13.56
C GLU A 114 -14.56 -13.44 -13.89
N LEU A 115 -14.54 -12.52 -14.85
CA LEU A 115 -13.35 -11.76 -15.21
C LEU A 115 -12.90 -10.86 -14.05
N LEU A 116 -13.83 -10.10 -13.45
CA LEU A 116 -13.54 -9.22 -12.30
C LEU A 116 -13.01 -9.98 -11.09
N ALA A 117 -13.55 -11.19 -10.84
CA ALA A 117 -13.19 -12.01 -9.69
C ALA A 117 -11.98 -12.92 -9.93
N HIS A 118 -11.36 -12.88 -11.12
CA HIS A 118 -10.32 -13.85 -11.51
C HIS A 118 -10.80 -15.32 -11.47
N ALA A 119 -12.06 -15.53 -11.75
CA ALA A 119 -12.73 -16.83 -11.79
C ALA A 119 -12.89 -17.41 -13.21
N ALA A 120 -12.53 -16.63 -14.24
CA ALA A 120 -12.75 -16.95 -15.62
C ALA A 120 -11.76 -17.98 -16.21
N GLY A 121 -10.77 -18.42 -15.45
CA GLY A 121 -9.77 -19.39 -15.90
C GLY A 121 -8.85 -18.89 -17.01
N VAL A 122 -8.72 -17.59 -17.20
CA VAL A 122 -7.92 -16.96 -18.27
C VAL A 122 -6.43 -17.05 -17.95
N THR A 123 -5.59 -17.25 -18.99
CA THR A 123 -4.13 -17.12 -18.88
C THR A 123 -3.74 -15.82 -18.18
N ARG A 124 -2.62 -15.82 -17.45
CA ARG A 124 -2.21 -14.64 -16.68
C ARG A 124 -1.80 -13.48 -17.61
N ASP A 125 -0.80 -13.72 -18.47
CA ASP A 125 -0.15 -12.70 -19.30
C ASP A 125 0.11 -13.21 -20.75
N SER A 126 -0.63 -14.23 -21.23
CA SER A 126 -0.42 -15.00 -22.45
C SER A 126 0.67 -16.08 -22.31
N LEU A 127 1.10 -16.67 -23.45
CA LEU A 127 2.19 -17.66 -23.50
C LEU A 127 3.56 -16.97 -23.50
N ASP A 128 3.64 -15.73 -23.97
CA ASP A 128 4.81 -14.89 -23.97
C ASP A 128 4.49 -13.60 -23.19
N ALA A 129 5.26 -13.35 -22.17
CA ALA A 129 5.09 -12.22 -21.26
C ALA A 129 6.41 -11.42 -21.06
N ASP A 130 7.34 -11.51 -22.03
CA ASP A 130 8.64 -10.84 -21.97
C ASP A 130 8.52 -9.31 -22.03
N PHE A 131 7.34 -8.79 -22.36
CA PHE A 131 7.02 -7.37 -22.16
C PHE A 131 7.14 -6.92 -20.69
N TRP A 132 7.02 -7.82 -19.72
CA TRP A 132 7.31 -7.52 -18.31
C TRP A 132 8.81 -7.43 -18.01
N GLN A 133 9.66 -7.99 -18.88
CA GLN A 133 11.12 -7.80 -18.85
C GLN A 133 11.55 -6.53 -19.62
N LEU A 134 10.60 -5.86 -20.29
CA LEU A 134 10.81 -4.74 -21.19
C LEU A 134 11.60 -5.11 -22.48
N ASP A 135 11.72 -6.40 -22.76
CA ASP A 135 12.38 -6.91 -23.99
C ASP A 135 11.49 -6.71 -25.23
N THR A 136 10.18 -6.64 -25.02
CA THR A 136 9.18 -6.35 -26.04
C THR A 136 8.17 -5.31 -25.55
N SER A 137 7.42 -4.71 -26.48
CA SER A 137 6.32 -3.81 -26.10
C SER A 137 5.14 -4.57 -25.51
N PHE A 138 4.42 -3.94 -24.58
CA PHE A 138 3.11 -4.45 -24.16
C PHE A 138 2.17 -4.61 -25.38
N PRO A 139 1.23 -5.57 -25.30
CA PRO A 139 0.34 -5.86 -26.42
C PRO A 139 -0.55 -4.65 -26.75
N ASP A 140 -0.69 -4.35 -28.01
CA ASP A 140 -1.71 -3.44 -28.52
C ASP A 140 -3.08 -4.14 -28.59
N ARG A 141 -4.12 -3.43 -29.06
CA ARG A 141 -5.48 -3.95 -29.15
C ARG A 141 -5.57 -5.21 -30.03
N ASP A 142 -4.90 -5.22 -31.16
CA ASP A 142 -4.98 -6.35 -32.11
C ASP A 142 -4.25 -7.57 -31.55
N GLN A 143 -3.10 -7.37 -30.91
CA GLN A 143 -2.36 -8.41 -30.22
C GLN A 143 -3.14 -8.97 -29.02
N LEU A 144 -3.79 -8.12 -28.22
CA LEU A 144 -4.69 -8.58 -27.14
C LEU A 144 -5.84 -9.41 -27.71
N LEU A 145 -6.51 -8.95 -28.77
CA LEU A 145 -7.60 -9.69 -29.42
C LEU A 145 -7.12 -11.03 -30.01
N ALA A 146 -5.88 -11.10 -30.52
CA ALA A 146 -5.30 -12.36 -30.97
C ALA A 146 -5.17 -13.36 -29.82
N VAL A 147 -4.61 -12.92 -28.67
CA VAL A 147 -4.52 -13.75 -27.46
C VAL A 147 -5.90 -14.20 -26.98
N LEU A 148 -6.91 -13.31 -26.98
CA LEU A 148 -8.26 -13.62 -26.54
C LEU A 148 -8.99 -14.64 -27.43
N ARG A 149 -8.61 -14.76 -28.69
CA ARG A 149 -9.18 -15.74 -29.65
C ARG A 149 -8.55 -17.13 -29.54
N GLU A 150 -7.38 -17.26 -28.93
CA GLU A 150 -6.69 -18.54 -28.78
C GLU A 150 -7.41 -19.42 -27.76
N GLU A 151 -7.66 -20.68 -28.10
CA GLU A 151 -8.23 -21.68 -27.19
C GLU A 151 -7.33 -21.89 -25.95
N SER A 152 -6.00 -21.84 -26.13
CA SER A 152 -5.00 -21.97 -25.09
C SER A 152 -5.05 -20.85 -24.04
N SER A 153 -5.73 -19.75 -24.30
CA SER A 153 -5.90 -18.67 -23.35
C SER A 153 -6.97 -18.97 -22.29
N ALA A 154 -7.87 -19.93 -22.53
CA ALA A 154 -8.78 -20.51 -21.55
C ALA A 154 -8.09 -21.70 -20.84
N VAL A 155 -7.23 -21.41 -19.87
CA VAL A 155 -6.37 -22.39 -19.19
C VAL A 155 -7.13 -23.33 -18.28
N LEU A 156 -8.24 -22.83 -17.68
CA LEU A 156 -9.09 -23.56 -16.74
C LEU A 156 -10.57 -23.33 -17.10
N PRO A 157 -11.46 -24.26 -16.71
CA PRO A 157 -12.88 -23.96 -16.66
C PRO A 157 -13.17 -22.76 -15.77
N GLU A 158 -14.25 -22.04 -16.07
CA GLU A 158 -14.76 -20.99 -15.21
C GLU A 158 -15.15 -21.54 -13.83
N ASN A 159 -14.98 -20.73 -12.83
CA ASN A 159 -15.36 -21.02 -11.44
C ASN A 159 -14.72 -22.29 -10.85
N GLU A 160 -13.62 -22.80 -11.44
CA GLU A 160 -12.89 -23.93 -10.88
C GLU A 160 -12.01 -23.49 -9.70
N ARG A 161 -11.26 -22.41 -9.90
CA ARG A 161 -10.38 -21.81 -8.86
C ARG A 161 -10.02 -20.38 -9.20
N PHE A 162 -9.45 -19.69 -8.21
CA PHE A 162 -8.83 -18.39 -8.42
C PHE A 162 -7.67 -18.50 -9.42
N LYS A 163 -7.73 -17.72 -10.49
CA LYS A 163 -6.68 -17.65 -11.53
C LYS A 163 -6.46 -16.19 -11.94
N TYR A 164 -5.53 -15.53 -11.25
CA TYR A 164 -5.18 -14.14 -11.53
C TYR A 164 -4.83 -13.93 -13.00
N SER A 165 -5.40 -12.90 -13.65
CA SER A 165 -5.19 -12.64 -15.08
C SER A 165 -5.16 -11.16 -15.42
N ASN A 166 -4.07 -10.68 -16.01
CA ASN A 166 -3.97 -9.36 -16.62
C ASN A 166 -4.71 -9.34 -17.96
N ILE A 167 -4.64 -10.44 -18.74
CA ILE A 167 -5.38 -10.59 -20.00
C ILE A 167 -6.89 -10.48 -19.77
N GLY A 168 -7.41 -11.11 -18.69
CA GLY A 168 -8.83 -10.98 -18.31
C GLY A 168 -9.23 -9.53 -18.02
N TYR A 169 -8.36 -8.76 -17.39
CA TYR A 169 -8.60 -7.33 -17.16
C TYR A 169 -8.39 -6.49 -18.44
N GLY A 170 -7.51 -6.89 -19.35
CA GLY A 170 -7.46 -6.33 -20.70
C GLY A 170 -8.79 -6.49 -21.43
N LEU A 171 -9.40 -7.69 -21.35
CA LEU A 171 -10.73 -7.94 -21.89
C LEU A 171 -11.81 -7.06 -21.21
N LEU A 172 -11.76 -6.88 -19.89
CA LEU A 172 -12.66 -5.95 -19.19
C LEU A 172 -12.52 -4.51 -19.68
N GLY A 173 -11.29 -4.07 -20.02
CA GLY A 173 -11.07 -2.77 -20.67
C GLY A 173 -11.85 -2.63 -21.96
N LEU A 174 -11.82 -3.65 -22.84
CA LEU A 174 -12.58 -3.68 -24.09
C LEU A 174 -14.11 -3.70 -23.83
N VAL A 175 -14.58 -4.42 -22.81
CA VAL A 175 -15.98 -4.42 -22.37
C VAL A 175 -16.42 -3.03 -21.91
N VAL A 176 -15.59 -2.33 -21.14
CA VAL A 176 -15.87 -0.94 -20.70
C VAL A 176 -15.95 -0.02 -21.93
N GLU A 177 -15.04 -0.11 -22.89
CA GLU A 177 -15.08 0.69 -24.12
C GLU A 177 -16.40 0.49 -24.89
N ALA A 178 -16.79 -0.75 -25.09
CA ALA A 178 -18.01 -1.08 -25.82
C ALA A 178 -19.27 -0.57 -25.09
N ALA A 179 -19.37 -0.77 -23.77
CA ALA A 179 -20.52 -0.35 -22.99
C ALA A 179 -20.59 1.18 -22.78
N ALA A 180 -19.44 1.85 -22.73
CA ALA A 180 -19.35 3.30 -22.55
C ALA A 180 -19.44 4.09 -23.88
N GLY A 181 -19.08 3.48 -25.02
CA GLY A 181 -18.99 4.14 -26.33
C GLY A 181 -17.83 5.13 -26.43
N THR A 182 -16.77 4.95 -25.62
CA THR A 182 -15.52 5.76 -25.65
C THR A 182 -14.34 4.89 -25.23
N THR A 183 -13.10 5.38 -25.38
CA THR A 183 -11.92 4.61 -24.96
C THR A 183 -11.91 4.39 -23.45
N TYR A 184 -11.30 3.28 -23.01
CA TYR A 184 -11.15 2.95 -21.60
C TYR A 184 -10.51 4.11 -20.82
N ASN A 185 -9.36 4.61 -21.33
CA ASN A 185 -8.63 5.70 -20.68
C ASN A 185 -9.50 6.96 -20.54
N SER A 186 -10.24 7.37 -21.57
CA SER A 186 -11.15 8.53 -21.51
C SER A 186 -12.28 8.33 -20.50
N TYR A 187 -12.85 7.13 -20.45
CA TYR A 187 -13.94 6.83 -19.52
C TYR A 187 -13.47 6.94 -18.05
N VAL A 188 -12.40 6.24 -17.69
CA VAL A 188 -11.92 6.25 -16.29
C VAL A 188 -11.35 7.61 -15.89
N GLN A 189 -10.70 8.33 -16.83
CA GLN A 189 -10.24 9.69 -16.59
C GLN A 189 -11.41 10.58 -16.18
N THR A 190 -12.47 10.63 -16.98
CA THR A 190 -13.60 11.53 -16.77
C THR A 190 -14.46 11.12 -15.57
N THR A 191 -14.77 9.80 -15.44
CA THR A 191 -15.78 9.33 -14.49
C THR A 191 -15.22 9.00 -13.10
N ILE A 192 -13.90 8.89 -12.98
CA ILE A 192 -13.24 8.58 -11.71
C ILE A 192 -12.21 9.64 -11.35
N VAL A 193 -11.20 9.84 -12.19
CA VAL A 193 -10.05 10.70 -11.88
C VAL A 193 -10.49 12.17 -11.76
N ASP A 194 -11.09 12.71 -12.80
CA ASP A 194 -11.55 14.12 -12.83
C ASP A 194 -12.68 14.35 -11.83
N LYS A 195 -13.59 13.37 -11.69
CA LYS A 195 -14.72 13.44 -10.77
C LYS A 195 -14.27 13.59 -9.31
N LEU A 196 -13.16 12.97 -8.93
CA LEU A 196 -12.56 13.10 -7.60
C LEU A 196 -11.51 14.20 -7.49
N GLY A 197 -11.16 14.87 -8.60
CA GLY A 197 -10.15 15.92 -8.64
C GLY A 197 -8.71 15.41 -8.40
N LEU A 198 -8.39 14.20 -8.85
CA LEU A 198 -7.10 13.52 -8.60
C LEU A 198 -6.06 13.98 -9.65
N THR A 199 -5.36 15.05 -9.38
CA THR A 199 -4.43 15.66 -10.35
C THR A 199 -3.11 14.92 -10.51
N GLY A 200 -2.73 14.11 -9.53
CA GLY A 200 -1.54 13.25 -9.54
C GLY A 200 -1.87 11.79 -9.88
N LEU A 201 -2.94 11.52 -10.63
CA LEU A 201 -3.35 10.18 -11.00
C LEU A 201 -3.86 10.16 -12.44
N GLY A 202 -3.60 9.08 -13.17
CA GLY A 202 -4.10 8.89 -14.54
C GLY A 202 -4.00 7.45 -15.01
N PRO A 203 -4.75 7.09 -16.08
CA PRO A 203 -4.96 5.70 -16.49
C PRO A 203 -3.78 5.07 -17.23
N GLU A 204 -2.85 5.87 -17.77
CA GLU A 204 -1.68 5.37 -18.49
C GLU A 204 -0.55 6.39 -18.46
N LEU A 205 0.68 5.94 -18.72
CA LEU A 205 1.87 6.79 -18.85
C LEU A 205 1.56 8.01 -19.71
N ASP A 206 1.81 9.19 -19.13
CA ASP A 206 1.67 10.47 -19.84
C ASP A 206 3.07 11.02 -20.20
N PRO A 207 3.48 10.96 -21.46
CA PRO A 207 4.78 11.48 -21.89
C PRO A 207 4.95 12.98 -21.64
N ALA A 208 3.86 13.74 -21.59
CA ALA A 208 3.92 15.19 -21.32
C ALA A 208 4.34 15.46 -19.85
N ARG A 209 4.19 14.48 -18.97
CA ARG A 209 4.55 14.52 -17.55
C ARG A 209 5.82 13.74 -17.22
N SER A 210 6.64 13.39 -18.21
CA SER A 210 7.82 12.52 -18.03
C SER A 210 8.76 12.96 -16.90
N GLY A 211 8.94 14.26 -16.69
CA GLY A 211 9.76 14.81 -15.61
C GLY A 211 9.14 14.74 -14.20
N GLU A 212 7.89 14.28 -14.07
CA GLU A 212 7.21 14.16 -12.79
C GLU A 212 7.28 12.74 -12.21
N TYR A 213 7.67 11.74 -12.99
CA TYR A 213 7.77 10.36 -12.52
C TYR A 213 9.01 10.14 -11.67
N ALA A 214 8.85 9.42 -10.56
CA ALA A 214 9.98 8.85 -9.85
C ALA A 214 10.59 7.72 -10.68
N ALA A 215 11.91 7.71 -10.85
CA ALA A 215 12.61 6.62 -11.52
C ALA A 215 12.37 5.30 -10.77
N GLY A 216 12.10 4.24 -11.51
CA GLY A 216 11.98 2.88 -10.96
C GLY A 216 13.36 2.23 -10.84
N TYR A 217 13.55 1.33 -9.88
CA TYR A 217 14.83 0.69 -9.64
C TYR A 217 14.73 -0.84 -9.51
N SER A 218 15.80 -1.52 -9.94
CA SER A 218 15.98 -2.96 -9.76
C SER A 218 16.05 -3.38 -8.30
N ALA A 219 15.88 -4.68 -8.03
CA ALA A 219 16.13 -5.25 -6.71
C ALA A 219 17.63 -5.26 -6.37
N LEU A 220 17.96 -5.24 -5.07
CA LEU A 220 19.32 -5.44 -4.57
C LEU A 220 19.79 -6.91 -4.61
N SER A 221 18.92 -7.84 -5.02
CA SER A 221 19.27 -9.26 -5.12
C SER A 221 20.37 -9.58 -6.14
N TYR A 222 20.68 -8.65 -7.05
CA TYR A 222 21.65 -8.86 -8.13
C TYR A 222 23.00 -8.18 -7.86
N ALA A 223 23.01 -7.09 -7.11
CA ALA A 223 24.21 -6.29 -6.83
C ALA A 223 23.97 -5.35 -5.63
N ASP A 224 25.04 -4.73 -5.12
CA ASP A 224 24.95 -3.72 -4.05
C ASP A 224 24.37 -2.37 -4.50
N GLN A 225 24.24 -2.16 -5.80
CA GLN A 225 23.65 -0.98 -6.42
C GLN A 225 22.42 -1.36 -7.25
N ARG A 226 21.46 -0.46 -7.30
CA ARG A 226 20.25 -0.58 -8.10
C ARG A 226 20.47 0.04 -9.47
N VAL A 227 19.82 -0.52 -10.48
CA VAL A 227 19.81 0.00 -11.85
C VAL A 227 18.48 0.67 -12.10
N PRO A 228 18.44 1.89 -12.69
CA PRO A 228 17.20 2.54 -13.07
C PRO A 228 16.48 1.76 -14.18
N ILE A 229 15.14 1.76 -14.14
CA ILE A 229 14.26 1.05 -15.07
C ILE A 229 13.34 2.08 -15.73
N GLU A 230 13.28 2.08 -17.04
CA GLU A 230 12.43 3.00 -17.82
C GLU A 230 10.94 2.68 -17.65
N HIS A 231 10.11 3.72 -17.79
CA HIS A 231 8.66 3.57 -17.84
C HIS A 231 8.22 3.36 -19.29
N VAL A 232 7.27 2.44 -19.48
CA VAL A 232 6.70 2.14 -20.78
C VAL A 232 5.17 2.20 -20.74
N ASP A 233 4.57 2.47 -21.92
CA ASP A 233 3.14 2.42 -22.14
C ASP A 233 2.66 0.97 -22.10
N THR A 234 1.62 0.67 -21.29
CA THR A 234 1.04 -0.66 -21.18
C THR A 234 -0.07 -0.94 -22.20
N ARG A 235 -0.39 0.04 -23.04
CA ARG A 235 -1.28 -0.07 -24.20
C ARG A 235 -2.62 -0.72 -23.87
N ALA A 236 -2.94 -1.87 -24.51
CA ALA A 236 -4.20 -2.57 -24.27
C ALA A 236 -4.35 -3.19 -22.86
N LEU A 237 -3.27 -3.25 -22.07
CA LEU A 237 -3.31 -3.68 -20.68
C LEU A 237 -3.41 -2.51 -19.70
N ALA A 238 -3.74 -1.30 -20.14
CA ALA A 238 -3.97 -0.14 -19.27
C ALA A 238 -4.99 -0.44 -18.15
N SER A 239 -6.06 -1.14 -18.48
CA SER A 239 -7.10 -1.59 -17.52
C SER A 239 -6.62 -2.60 -16.47
N ALA A 240 -5.49 -3.25 -16.72
CA ALA A 240 -4.86 -4.19 -15.79
C ALA A 240 -3.71 -3.57 -15.00
N THR A 241 -2.95 -2.63 -15.58
CA THR A 241 -1.63 -2.23 -15.04
C THR A 241 -1.14 -0.83 -15.44
N GLY A 242 -1.91 -0.04 -16.21
CA GLY A 242 -1.42 1.21 -16.80
C GLY A 242 -1.38 2.41 -15.87
N PHE A 243 -2.14 2.42 -14.79
CA PHE A 243 -2.27 3.61 -13.98
C PHE A 243 -0.95 4.07 -13.35
N PHE A 244 -0.82 5.37 -13.23
CA PHE A 244 0.14 6.03 -12.37
C PHE A 244 -0.58 6.83 -11.27
N GLY A 245 0.12 7.14 -10.19
CA GLY A 245 -0.48 7.94 -9.11
C GLY A 245 0.51 8.40 -8.06
N THR A 246 0.03 9.26 -7.16
CA THR A 246 0.66 9.61 -5.88
C THR A 246 0.00 8.83 -4.75
N ALA A 247 0.69 8.67 -3.61
CA ALA A 247 0.09 8.04 -2.42
C ALA A 247 -1.14 8.81 -1.94
N ARG A 248 -1.10 10.14 -1.99
CA ARG A 248 -2.19 11.03 -1.61
C ARG A 248 -3.44 10.79 -2.45
N ASP A 249 -3.29 10.76 -3.77
CA ASP A 249 -4.44 10.60 -4.67
C ASP A 249 -5.01 9.17 -4.59
N LEU A 250 -4.16 8.15 -4.39
CA LEU A 250 -4.64 6.80 -4.12
C LEU A 250 -5.42 6.68 -2.81
N ALA A 251 -4.93 7.27 -1.72
CA ALA A 251 -5.67 7.28 -0.45
C ALA A 251 -7.02 8.02 -0.60
N THR A 252 -7.05 9.12 -1.38
CA THR A 252 -8.29 9.84 -1.72
C THR A 252 -9.21 9.00 -2.59
N TYR A 253 -8.70 8.29 -3.60
CA TYR A 253 -9.49 7.36 -4.41
C TYR A 253 -10.13 6.27 -3.54
N PHE A 254 -9.33 5.64 -2.68
CA PHE A 254 -9.84 4.58 -1.81
C PHE A 254 -10.82 5.09 -0.74
N SER A 255 -10.75 6.37 -0.34
CA SER A 255 -11.75 6.96 0.56
C SER A 255 -13.16 6.94 -0.05
N ALA A 256 -13.27 7.05 -1.38
CA ALA A 256 -14.55 6.96 -2.08
C ALA A 256 -15.18 5.53 -2.06
N HIS A 257 -14.43 4.53 -1.56
CA HIS A 257 -14.93 3.17 -1.35
C HIS A 257 -15.36 2.90 0.11
N LEU A 258 -15.27 3.91 0.98
CA LEU A 258 -15.76 3.82 2.35
C LEU A 258 -17.29 3.79 2.39
N PRO A 259 -17.91 3.14 3.39
CA PRO A 259 -19.36 3.17 3.58
C PRO A 259 -19.91 4.60 3.68
N GLY A 260 -21.02 4.87 3.02
CA GLY A 260 -21.69 6.18 3.02
C GLY A 260 -21.14 7.20 2.03
N ASP A 261 -20.02 6.93 1.35
CA ASP A 261 -19.50 7.79 0.29
C ASP A 261 -20.10 7.39 -1.07
N ASP A 262 -20.85 8.26 -1.69
CA ASP A 262 -21.55 8.00 -2.97
C ASP A 262 -20.88 8.67 -4.19
N ARG A 263 -19.69 9.23 -4.01
CA ARG A 263 -18.98 9.94 -5.10
C ARG A 263 -18.71 9.06 -6.32
N LEU A 264 -18.43 7.77 -6.15
CA LEU A 264 -18.14 6.85 -7.26
C LEU A 264 -19.21 5.78 -7.45
N LEU A 265 -19.62 5.12 -6.38
CA LEU A 265 -20.49 3.95 -6.36
C LEU A 265 -21.46 4.00 -5.19
N SER A 266 -22.65 3.41 -5.35
CA SER A 266 -23.54 3.15 -4.24
C SER A 266 -22.93 2.18 -3.21
N ASP A 267 -23.41 2.22 -1.96
CA ASP A 267 -23.00 1.26 -0.93
C ASP A 267 -23.30 -0.20 -1.30
N THR A 268 -24.30 -0.42 -2.13
CA THR A 268 -24.63 -1.77 -2.64
C THR A 268 -23.52 -2.29 -3.54
N SER A 269 -23.07 -1.50 -4.52
CA SER A 269 -21.97 -1.86 -5.41
C SER A 269 -20.64 -2.01 -4.66
N LYS A 270 -20.37 -1.15 -3.68
CA LYS A 270 -19.18 -1.27 -2.83
C LYS A 270 -19.17 -2.55 -2.00
N ARG A 271 -20.32 -2.95 -1.43
CA ARG A 271 -20.44 -4.23 -0.71
C ARG A 271 -20.25 -5.42 -1.64
N GLU A 272 -20.82 -5.38 -2.85
CA GLU A 272 -20.61 -6.41 -3.88
C GLU A 272 -19.12 -6.53 -4.24
N MET A 273 -18.44 -5.41 -4.44
CA MET A 273 -17.01 -5.33 -4.77
C MET A 273 -16.13 -5.91 -3.65
N GLN A 274 -16.48 -5.65 -2.40
CA GLN A 274 -15.74 -6.08 -1.21
C GLN A 274 -16.16 -7.48 -0.70
N HIS A 275 -17.14 -8.12 -1.33
CA HIS A 275 -17.54 -9.48 -0.94
C HIS A 275 -16.48 -10.50 -1.38
N PRO A 276 -15.92 -11.32 -0.46
CA PRO A 276 -14.92 -12.32 -0.84
C PRO A 276 -15.56 -13.43 -1.66
N LEU A 277 -15.20 -13.53 -2.92
CA LEU A 277 -15.66 -14.58 -3.81
C LEU A 277 -14.71 -15.78 -3.85
N TRP A 278 -13.40 -15.52 -3.69
CA TRP A 278 -12.37 -16.55 -3.79
C TRP A 278 -11.39 -16.50 -2.63
N GLN A 279 -10.88 -17.70 -2.26
CA GLN A 279 -9.67 -17.83 -1.48
C GLN A 279 -8.49 -17.92 -2.43
N THR A 280 -7.40 -17.24 -2.06
CA THR A 280 -6.12 -17.29 -2.77
C THR A 280 -5.11 -18.09 -1.97
N THR A 281 -3.95 -18.38 -2.56
CA THR A 281 -2.82 -18.99 -1.84
C THR A 281 -1.86 -17.94 -1.26
N ASP A 282 -2.13 -16.67 -1.51
CA ASP A 282 -1.34 -15.57 -0.99
C ASP A 282 -1.66 -15.34 0.50
N LYS A 283 -0.62 -15.15 1.32
CA LYS A 283 -0.79 -14.96 2.76
C LYS A 283 -1.20 -13.54 3.11
N ASP A 284 -0.75 -12.56 2.31
CA ASP A 284 -0.97 -11.14 2.57
C ASP A 284 -2.37 -10.70 2.13
N TRP A 285 -2.95 -11.41 1.15
CA TRP A 285 -4.32 -11.16 0.70
C TRP A 285 -5.04 -12.50 0.40
N PRO A 286 -5.42 -13.23 1.42
CA PRO A 286 -5.94 -14.60 1.28
C PRO A 286 -7.30 -14.71 0.58
N ARG A 287 -7.94 -13.58 0.26
CA ARG A 287 -9.25 -13.53 -0.40
C ARG A 287 -9.31 -12.44 -1.46
N TYR A 288 -10.20 -12.63 -2.43
CA TYR A 288 -10.42 -11.69 -3.54
C TYR A 288 -11.92 -11.49 -3.80
N GLY A 289 -12.31 -10.23 -4.03
CA GLY A 289 -13.65 -9.83 -4.43
C GLY A 289 -13.72 -9.44 -5.91
N LEU A 290 -14.48 -8.39 -6.26
CA LEU A 290 -14.48 -7.82 -7.61
C LEU A 290 -13.41 -6.71 -7.71
N GLY A 291 -12.24 -7.07 -8.22
CA GLY A 291 -11.11 -6.15 -8.37
C GLY A 291 -10.42 -5.72 -7.07
N LEU A 292 -10.74 -6.35 -5.94
CA LEU A 292 -10.17 -6.02 -4.63
C LEU A 292 -9.54 -7.24 -3.97
N GLN A 293 -8.33 -7.06 -3.49
CA GLN A 293 -7.68 -7.94 -2.54
C GLN A 293 -8.27 -7.70 -1.15
N ILE A 294 -8.49 -8.77 -0.39
CA ILE A 294 -9.05 -8.72 0.95
C ILE A 294 -8.05 -9.38 1.89
N ALA A 295 -7.55 -8.60 2.83
CA ALA A 295 -6.53 -8.99 3.80
C ALA A 295 -7.11 -9.01 5.22
N LYS A 296 -6.34 -9.58 6.15
CA LYS A 296 -6.54 -9.47 7.60
C LYS A 296 -5.23 -9.03 8.23
N VAL A 297 -5.25 -7.91 8.96
CA VAL A 297 -4.12 -7.43 9.75
C VAL A 297 -4.60 -7.32 11.20
N GLY A 298 -3.97 -8.06 12.11
CA GLY A 298 -4.54 -8.26 13.44
C GLY A 298 -5.97 -8.81 13.36
N GLU A 299 -6.92 -8.16 13.99
CA GLU A 299 -8.34 -8.50 13.87
C GLU A 299 -9.08 -7.68 12.80
N ARG A 300 -8.41 -6.72 12.15
CA ARG A 300 -9.00 -5.86 11.14
C ARG A 300 -9.17 -6.60 9.81
N ARG A 301 -10.36 -6.47 9.24
CA ARG A 301 -10.62 -6.88 7.86
C ARG A 301 -10.39 -5.68 6.95
N LEU A 302 -9.39 -5.77 6.12
CA LEU A 302 -8.98 -4.73 5.19
C LEU A 302 -9.29 -5.15 3.74
N PHE A 303 -9.52 -4.17 2.90
CA PHE A 303 -9.57 -4.35 1.45
C PHE A 303 -8.65 -3.35 0.77
N GLY A 304 -8.31 -3.59 -0.49
CA GLY A 304 -7.45 -2.71 -1.26
C GLY A 304 -6.80 -3.45 -2.42
N HIS A 305 -5.64 -3.02 -2.84
CA HIS A 305 -4.84 -3.73 -3.83
C HIS A 305 -3.36 -3.41 -3.67
N GLY A 306 -2.51 -4.29 -4.17
CA GLY A 306 -1.10 -4.03 -4.38
C GLY A 306 -0.78 -3.85 -5.86
N GLY A 307 0.36 -3.25 -6.17
CA GLY A 307 0.86 -3.11 -7.53
C GLY A 307 2.33 -3.49 -7.62
N GLY A 308 2.68 -4.27 -8.64
CA GLY A 308 4.05 -4.55 -9.04
C GLY A 308 4.25 -4.17 -10.50
N TYR A 309 5.08 -3.17 -10.74
CA TYR A 309 5.53 -2.72 -12.05
C TYR A 309 7.06 -2.75 -12.06
N PRO A 310 7.74 -3.00 -13.18
CA PRO A 310 9.21 -2.93 -13.20
C PRO A 310 9.73 -1.64 -12.55
N GLY A 311 10.41 -1.78 -11.42
CA GLY A 311 10.93 -0.66 -10.62
C GLY A 311 9.98 -0.08 -9.57
N HIS A 312 8.73 -0.53 -9.43
CA HIS A 312 7.79 0.00 -8.44
C HIS A 312 7.00 -1.10 -7.75
N ILE A 313 6.94 -1.03 -6.42
CA ILE A 313 6.02 -1.84 -5.59
C ILE A 313 5.15 -0.88 -4.78
N THR A 314 3.83 -1.14 -4.82
CA THR A 314 2.84 -0.25 -4.20
C THR A 314 1.80 -1.04 -3.43
N ARG A 315 1.23 -0.45 -2.38
CA ARG A 315 0.18 -1.07 -1.57
C ARG A 315 -0.81 -0.03 -1.08
N SER A 316 -2.11 -0.35 -1.20
CA SER A 316 -3.18 0.36 -0.51
C SER A 316 -4.01 -0.60 0.32
N LEU A 317 -4.35 -0.19 1.53
CA LEU A 317 -5.17 -0.92 2.49
C LEU A 317 -6.23 0.00 3.07
N VAL A 318 -7.47 -0.49 3.18
CA VAL A 318 -8.62 0.27 3.65
C VAL A 318 -9.31 -0.49 4.77
N ASP A 319 -9.49 0.16 5.91
CA ASP A 319 -10.40 -0.27 6.96
C ASP A 319 -11.74 0.46 6.79
N GLY A 320 -12.70 -0.24 6.19
CA GLY A 320 -14.04 0.33 5.97
C GLY A 320 -14.82 0.59 7.27
N SER A 321 -14.47 -0.09 8.37
CA SER A 321 -15.12 0.09 9.66
C SER A 321 -14.56 1.28 10.43
N ALA A 322 -13.27 1.57 10.29
CA ALA A 322 -12.60 2.71 10.91
C ALA A 322 -12.63 3.98 10.03
N GLY A 323 -13.04 3.88 8.75
CA GLY A 323 -13.01 5.01 7.82
C GLY A 323 -11.59 5.44 7.44
N ILE A 324 -10.65 4.50 7.39
CA ILE A 324 -9.22 4.78 7.16
C ILE A 324 -8.77 4.13 5.85
N ALA A 325 -8.01 4.88 5.04
CA ALA A 325 -7.30 4.35 3.88
C ALA A 325 -5.82 4.73 3.94
N VAL A 326 -4.95 3.75 3.73
CA VAL A 326 -3.49 3.92 3.72
C VAL A 326 -2.96 3.53 2.35
N SER A 327 -2.09 4.36 1.77
CA SER A 327 -1.39 4.05 0.52
C SER A 327 0.10 4.28 0.68
N VAL A 328 0.90 3.29 0.29
CA VAL A 328 2.37 3.34 0.31
C VAL A 328 2.90 2.95 -1.06
N LEU A 329 3.76 3.78 -1.61
CA LEU A 329 4.40 3.62 -2.92
C LEU A 329 5.92 3.63 -2.75
N THR A 330 6.60 2.68 -3.41
CA THR A 330 8.06 2.58 -3.41
C THR A 330 8.59 2.48 -4.82
N ASN A 331 9.73 3.09 -5.11
CA ASN A 331 10.36 3.06 -6.43
C ASN A 331 11.49 2.03 -6.54
N ALA A 332 11.26 0.84 -6.03
CA ALA A 332 12.11 -0.33 -6.22
C ALA A 332 11.28 -1.61 -6.34
N ILE A 333 11.75 -2.59 -7.15
CA ILE A 333 11.04 -3.85 -7.38
C ILE A 333 10.97 -4.76 -6.12
N ASP A 334 11.85 -4.53 -5.16
CA ASP A 334 11.87 -5.18 -3.83
C ASP A 334 11.41 -4.23 -2.72
N GLY A 335 10.68 -3.17 -3.08
CA GLY A 335 10.17 -2.19 -2.12
C GLY A 335 9.16 -2.80 -1.14
N PRO A 336 9.28 -2.52 0.17
CA PRO A 336 8.48 -3.15 1.23
C PRO A 336 7.10 -2.48 1.43
N ALA A 337 6.42 -2.07 0.36
CA ALA A 337 5.17 -1.30 0.44
C ALA A 337 4.08 -1.99 1.27
N GLN A 338 3.96 -3.33 1.19
CA GLN A 338 3.04 -4.14 1.99
C GLN A 338 3.32 -3.97 3.49
N GLN A 339 4.56 -4.24 3.89
CA GLN A 339 5.02 -4.14 5.27
C GLN A 339 4.78 -2.73 5.83
N LEU A 340 5.14 -1.70 5.05
CA LEU A 340 5.00 -0.32 5.48
C LEU A 340 3.53 0.11 5.62
N ALA A 341 2.65 -0.36 4.74
CA ALA A 341 1.21 -0.09 4.83
C ALA A 341 0.55 -0.82 6.01
N GLU A 342 0.91 -2.08 6.25
CA GLU A 342 0.40 -2.84 7.41
C GLU A 342 0.88 -2.27 8.73
N GLY A 343 2.13 -1.77 8.77
CA GLY A 343 2.73 -1.18 9.96
C GLY A 343 1.88 -0.07 10.57
N PHE A 344 1.21 0.73 9.73
CA PHE A 344 0.27 1.74 10.23
C PHE A 344 -0.88 1.11 11.05
N PHE A 345 -1.51 0.06 10.52
CA PHE A 345 -2.64 -0.59 11.22
C PHE A 345 -2.19 -1.32 12.49
N LYS A 346 -0.99 -1.87 12.52
CA LYS A 346 -0.42 -2.51 13.70
C LYS A 346 -0.12 -1.50 14.80
N LEU A 347 0.40 -0.33 14.45
CA LEU A 347 0.56 0.80 15.38
C LEU A 347 -0.79 1.31 15.88
N LEU A 348 -1.79 1.38 15.00
CA LEU A 348 -3.14 1.76 15.36
C LEU A 348 -3.76 0.75 16.36
N ASP A 349 -3.57 -0.56 16.13
CA ASP A 349 -4.02 -1.62 17.05
C ASP A 349 -3.33 -1.51 18.41
N LEU A 350 -2.03 -1.24 18.44
CA LEU A 350 -1.28 -1.05 19.69
C LEU A 350 -1.80 0.17 20.45
N ALA A 351 -2.06 1.28 19.79
CA ALA A 351 -2.61 2.50 20.40
C ALA A 351 -4.03 2.28 20.98
N GLN A 352 -4.82 1.38 20.36
CA GLN A 352 -6.19 1.04 20.77
C GLN A 352 -6.26 -0.17 21.71
N SER A 353 -5.14 -0.83 21.99
CA SER A 353 -5.13 -2.08 22.76
C SER A 353 -5.61 -1.94 24.21
N LYS A 354 -5.54 -0.72 24.74
CA LYS A 354 -5.98 -0.34 26.09
C LYS A 354 -6.63 1.05 26.06
N ASP A 355 -7.56 1.27 26.98
CA ASP A 355 -8.17 2.59 27.15
C ASP A 355 -7.10 3.64 27.44
N ARG A 356 -7.25 4.82 26.83
CA ARG A 356 -6.39 5.96 27.11
C ARG A 356 -6.52 6.32 28.61
N PRO A 357 -5.42 6.55 29.34
CA PRO A 357 -5.50 7.00 30.72
C PRO A 357 -6.26 8.34 30.80
N ALA A 358 -7.18 8.47 31.77
CA ALA A 358 -7.97 9.68 31.96
C ALA A 358 -7.10 10.93 32.19
N ASP A 359 -5.93 10.73 32.83
CA ASP A 359 -4.93 11.78 33.11
C ASP A 359 -3.67 11.53 32.27
N ALA A 360 -3.83 11.30 30.94
CA ALA A 360 -2.68 11.09 30.06
C ALA A 360 -1.78 12.34 30.10
N ALA A 361 -0.62 12.18 30.75
CA ALA A 361 0.37 13.25 30.82
C ALA A 361 1.12 13.39 29.50
N ASP A 362 1.69 14.56 29.26
CA ASP A 362 2.69 14.74 28.22
C ASP A 362 3.99 14.01 28.65
N LEU A 363 4.24 12.90 27.97
CA LEU A 363 5.41 12.03 28.21
C LEU A 363 6.48 12.21 27.12
N SER A 364 6.33 13.23 26.28
CA SER A 364 7.21 13.51 25.13
C SER A 364 8.68 13.65 25.51
N ARG A 365 9.01 14.08 26.75
CA ARG A 365 10.38 14.18 27.24
C ARG A 365 11.15 12.85 27.25
N PHE A 366 10.45 11.70 27.24
CA PHE A 366 11.04 10.36 27.20
C PHE A 366 11.12 9.80 25.80
N THR A 367 10.30 10.33 24.85
CA THR A 367 10.19 9.77 23.53
C THR A 367 11.41 10.09 22.67
N GLY A 368 11.72 9.18 21.73
CA GLY A 368 12.82 9.34 20.80
C GLY A 368 13.41 8.00 20.38
N ARG A 369 14.36 8.07 19.46
CA ARG A 369 15.16 6.93 19.03
C ARG A 369 16.48 6.93 19.78
N TYR A 370 16.76 5.80 20.42
CA TYR A 370 17.96 5.59 21.23
C TYR A 370 18.83 4.51 20.60
N ALA A 371 20.15 4.67 20.73
CA ALA A 371 21.11 3.76 20.13
C ALA A 371 22.24 3.36 21.09
N ASN A 372 22.77 2.17 20.86
CA ASN A 372 24.05 1.71 21.40
C ASN A 372 24.73 0.79 20.36
N LEU A 373 25.82 0.10 20.77
CA LEU A 373 26.53 -0.82 19.87
C LEU A 373 25.67 -1.98 19.33
N TRP A 374 24.59 -2.36 20.03
CA TRP A 374 23.74 -3.49 19.66
C TRP A 374 22.64 -3.11 18.67
N GLY A 375 22.31 -1.83 18.55
CA GLY A 375 21.26 -1.37 17.65
C GLY A 375 20.54 -0.13 18.14
N VAL A 376 19.30 -0.02 17.70
CA VAL A 376 18.39 1.08 18.00
C VAL A 376 17.11 0.57 18.67
N SER A 377 16.52 1.42 19.49
CA SER A 377 15.21 1.20 20.10
C SER A 377 14.47 2.53 20.15
N ASP A 378 13.17 2.51 19.91
CA ASP A 378 12.31 3.70 20.00
C ASP A 378 11.50 3.68 21.28
N ILE A 379 11.45 4.81 22.00
CA ILE A 379 10.48 5.04 23.06
C ILE A 379 9.43 5.98 22.50
N VAL A 380 8.17 5.54 22.52
CA VAL A 380 7.05 6.23 21.83
C VAL A 380 5.86 6.36 22.74
N GLN A 381 5.05 7.39 22.54
CA GLN A 381 3.74 7.55 23.17
C GLN A 381 2.67 7.16 22.14
N LEU A 382 1.87 6.15 22.48
CA LEU A 382 0.75 5.67 21.65
C LEU A 382 -0.46 5.41 22.55
N GLY A 383 -1.62 5.97 22.19
CA GLY A 383 -2.82 5.90 23.00
C GLY A 383 -2.65 6.44 24.42
N GLY A 384 -1.78 7.45 24.58
CA GLY A 384 -1.45 8.07 25.88
C GLY A 384 -0.53 7.23 26.78
N ARG A 385 0.05 6.14 26.28
CA ARG A 385 0.97 5.24 26.99
C ARG A 385 2.33 5.20 26.35
N LEU A 386 3.36 4.92 27.13
CA LEU A 386 4.72 4.75 26.60
C LEU A 386 4.99 3.27 26.26
N TYR A 387 5.67 3.08 25.14
CA TYR A 387 6.17 1.79 24.69
C TYR A 387 7.63 1.91 24.24
N ALA A 388 8.42 0.88 24.50
CA ALA A 388 9.68 0.65 23.82
C ALA A 388 9.45 -0.32 22.66
N LEU A 389 9.87 0.08 21.45
CA LEU A 389 9.65 -0.64 20.20
C LEU A 389 10.97 -0.86 19.47
N ASP A 390 11.06 -1.94 18.69
CA ASP A 390 12.16 -2.16 17.74
C ASP A 390 11.78 -1.62 16.35
N PRO A 391 12.39 -0.52 15.87
CA PRO A 391 12.08 0.04 14.57
C PRO A 391 12.64 -0.79 13.40
N THR A 392 13.52 -1.75 13.65
CA THR A 392 14.17 -2.59 12.59
C THR A 392 13.28 -3.75 12.17
N GLY A 393 12.30 -4.13 12.98
CA GLY A 393 11.34 -5.19 12.68
C GLY A 393 10.41 -4.85 11.52
N GLY A 394 9.98 -5.88 10.79
CA GLY A 394 8.94 -5.74 9.74
C GLY A 394 7.57 -5.37 10.30
N ASP A 395 7.37 -5.59 11.59
CA ASP A 395 6.21 -5.20 12.37
C ASP A 395 6.65 -4.20 13.44
N PRO A 396 6.25 -2.92 13.33
CA PRO A 396 6.67 -1.89 14.29
C PRO A 396 6.02 -2.06 15.68
N ALA A 397 5.03 -2.92 15.80
CA ALA A 397 4.31 -3.21 17.04
C ALA A 397 4.56 -4.66 17.54
N ASP A 398 5.54 -5.36 16.99
CA ASP A 398 5.92 -6.68 17.46
C ASP A 398 6.62 -6.59 18.83
N SER A 399 6.19 -7.40 19.77
CA SER A 399 6.79 -7.54 21.10
C SER A 399 7.05 -6.20 21.82
N PRO A 400 6.06 -5.30 21.93
CA PRO A 400 6.23 -4.01 22.59
C PRO A 400 6.46 -4.19 24.08
N SER A 401 7.38 -3.40 24.70
CA SER A 401 7.49 -3.29 26.15
C SER A 401 6.70 -2.07 26.62
N ALA A 402 5.68 -2.27 27.47
CA ALA A 402 4.93 -1.17 28.07
C ALA A 402 5.70 -0.53 29.22
N LEU A 403 5.68 0.80 29.28
CA LEU A 403 6.46 1.59 30.21
C LEU A 403 5.55 2.56 30.99
N GLU A 404 5.76 2.67 32.30
CA GLU A 404 5.09 3.64 33.16
C GLU A 404 6.09 4.64 33.75
N ALA A 405 5.78 5.93 33.66
CA ALA A 405 6.64 6.99 34.15
C ALA A 405 6.56 7.12 35.67
N ASP A 406 7.73 7.24 36.32
CA ASP A 406 7.87 7.50 37.76
C ASP A 406 9.07 8.46 37.94
N GLY A 407 8.80 9.74 38.02
CA GLY A 407 9.83 10.79 38.02
C GLY A 407 10.65 10.78 36.70
N ASP A 408 11.97 10.62 36.82
CA ASP A 408 12.91 10.51 35.70
C ASP A 408 13.22 9.05 35.34
N THR A 409 12.36 8.11 35.74
CA THR A 409 12.48 6.71 35.39
C THR A 409 11.23 6.19 34.70
N LEU A 410 11.38 5.11 33.92
CA LEU A 410 10.25 4.36 33.37
C LEU A 410 10.29 2.93 33.89
N LEU A 411 9.21 2.47 34.52
CA LEU A 411 9.03 1.09 34.97
C LEU A 411 8.53 0.25 33.78
N VAL A 412 9.13 -0.90 33.55
CA VAL A 412 8.64 -1.89 32.58
C VAL A 412 7.48 -2.67 33.20
N THR A 413 6.28 -2.48 32.70
CA THR A 413 5.04 -3.08 33.20
C THR A 413 4.55 -4.27 32.39
N GLU A 414 4.96 -4.36 31.12
CA GLU A 414 4.75 -5.52 30.27
C GLU A 414 5.97 -5.70 29.36
N ASP A 415 6.44 -6.93 29.19
CA ASP A 415 7.61 -7.21 28.39
C ASP A 415 7.72 -8.69 28.04
N PHE A 416 8.26 -9.00 26.85
CA PHE A 416 8.53 -10.35 26.37
C PHE A 416 9.99 -10.77 26.53
N SER A 417 10.90 -9.83 26.84
CA SER A 417 12.35 -10.06 26.91
C SER A 417 12.87 -10.40 28.30
N GLY A 418 12.00 -10.43 29.32
CA GLY A 418 12.36 -10.68 30.72
C GLY A 418 12.76 -9.43 31.51
N ALA A 419 12.47 -8.23 30.99
CA ALA A 419 12.74 -6.95 31.65
C ALA A 419 11.61 -6.48 32.59
N TYR A 420 10.53 -7.23 32.73
CA TYR A 420 9.40 -6.89 33.61
C TYR A 420 9.85 -6.52 35.03
N GLY A 421 9.33 -5.41 35.57
CA GLY A 421 9.66 -4.89 36.91
C GLY A 421 11.00 -4.13 36.96
N GLN A 422 11.77 -4.09 35.90
CA GLN A 422 13.00 -3.30 35.83
C GLN A 422 12.71 -1.86 35.39
N ARG A 423 13.70 -0.98 35.52
CA ARG A 423 13.54 0.45 35.22
C ARG A 423 14.50 0.94 34.17
N TYR A 424 14.02 1.83 33.32
CA TYR A 424 14.83 2.72 32.51
C TYR A 424 15.15 3.97 33.34
N GLN A 425 16.41 4.36 33.43
CA GLN A 425 16.87 5.54 34.18
C GLN A 425 17.39 6.59 33.19
N PHE A 426 16.74 7.75 33.17
CA PHE A 426 17.08 8.85 32.30
C PHE A 426 18.04 9.82 33.00
N THR A 427 19.00 10.33 32.26
CA THR A 427 19.78 11.51 32.60
C THR A 427 19.42 12.57 31.57
N PHE A 428 19.05 13.75 32.03
CA PHE A 428 18.66 14.87 31.19
C PHE A 428 19.75 15.97 31.22
N ASP A 429 19.91 16.68 30.09
CA ASP A 429 20.75 17.88 30.03
C ASP A 429 20.07 19.09 30.68
N ALA A 430 20.75 20.25 30.67
CA ALA A 430 20.26 21.49 31.27
C ALA A 430 18.97 22.03 30.62
N GLU A 431 18.71 21.63 29.35
CA GLU A 431 17.52 21.96 28.58
C GLU A 431 16.39 20.93 28.76
N GLY A 432 16.58 19.91 29.60
CA GLY A 432 15.58 18.86 29.86
C GLY A 432 15.47 17.80 28.75
N ARG A 433 16.45 17.71 27.87
CA ARG A 433 16.48 16.70 26.80
C ARG A 433 17.23 15.46 27.28
N PRO A 434 16.84 14.22 26.89
CA PRO A 434 17.59 13.04 27.25
C PRO A 434 19.06 13.11 26.77
N GLU A 435 19.99 12.86 27.69
CA GLU A 435 21.41 12.77 27.38
C GLU A 435 21.86 11.31 27.35
N ARG A 436 21.36 10.51 28.29
CA ARG A 436 21.69 9.10 28.42
C ARG A 436 20.53 8.36 29.07
N VAL A 437 20.28 7.16 28.65
CA VAL A 437 19.30 6.26 29.28
C VAL A 437 20.01 4.95 29.65
N ARG A 438 19.86 4.49 30.87
CA ARG A 438 20.18 3.12 31.26
C ARG A 438 18.91 2.29 31.15
N ILE A 439 18.83 1.45 30.12
CA ILE A 439 17.67 0.60 29.89
C ILE A 439 17.61 -0.55 30.88
N ALA A 440 16.47 -1.22 30.97
CA ALA A 440 16.16 -2.26 31.95
C ALA A 440 17.22 -3.36 32.08
N MET A 441 17.87 -3.76 30.99
CA MET A 441 18.94 -4.77 30.98
C MET A 441 20.30 -4.23 31.47
N GLY A 442 20.37 -3.00 31.98
CA GLY A 442 21.59 -2.39 32.50
C GLY A 442 22.51 -1.79 31.43
N LEU A 443 22.17 -1.87 30.14
CA LEU A 443 22.93 -1.25 29.06
C LEU A 443 22.59 0.24 28.96
N SER A 444 23.58 1.04 28.59
CA SER A 444 23.38 2.45 28.29
C SER A 444 23.09 2.64 26.81
N VAL A 445 22.10 3.47 26.53
CA VAL A 445 21.77 3.98 25.21
C VAL A 445 21.83 5.50 25.21
N GLN A 446 22.02 6.12 24.05
CA GLN A 446 21.99 7.57 23.86
C GLN A 446 20.98 7.93 22.77
N PRO A 447 20.40 9.13 22.77
CA PRO A 447 19.65 9.61 21.62
C PRO A 447 20.46 9.43 20.34
N ILE A 448 19.80 9.04 19.25
CA ILE A 448 20.48 8.66 17.99
C ILE A 448 21.32 9.80 17.39
N ASP A 449 20.92 11.03 17.59
CA ASP A 449 21.63 12.24 17.16
C ASP A 449 22.92 12.52 17.96
N ARG A 450 23.05 11.92 19.14
CA ARG A 450 24.22 11.99 20.03
C ARG A 450 25.07 10.72 19.98
N PHE A 451 24.59 9.68 19.32
CA PHE A 451 25.29 8.41 19.23
C PHE A 451 26.21 8.36 18.01
N THR A 452 27.46 8.02 18.22
CA THR A 452 28.45 7.84 17.14
C THR A 452 29.21 6.53 17.35
N LEU A 453 29.19 5.68 16.34
CA LEU A 453 30.05 4.50 16.32
C LEU A 453 31.51 4.95 16.07
N PRO A 454 32.47 4.51 16.90
CA PRO A 454 33.89 4.75 16.61
C PRO A 454 34.37 3.89 15.42
N ASP A 455 35.40 4.32 14.71
CA ASP A 455 36.00 3.55 13.60
C ASP A 455 36.40 2.13 14.01
N ARG A 456 36.73 1.93 15.27
CA ARG A 456 37.03 0.63 15.86
C ARG A 456 36.56 0.56 17.31
N VAL A 457 35.68 -0.43 17.61
CA VAL A 457 35.29 -0.73 18.98
C VAL A 457 36.37 -1.58 19.65
N ARG A 458 36.87 -1.13 20.83
CA ARG A 458 37.88 -1.84 21.67
C ARG A 458 37.39 -1.86 23.11
N VAL A 459 37.79 -2.89 23.85
CA VAL A 459 37.67 -2.88 25.32
C VAL A 459 38.51 -1.72 25.86
N ARG A 460 37.90 -0.89 26.72
CA ARG A 460 38.56 0.23 27.42
C ARG A 460 39.09 -0.24 28.75
#